data_a0b264afadb14400bfe1fb5389f3cff1
#
_entry.id   a0b264afadb14400bfe1fb5389f3cff1
#
_cell.length_a   1.000
_cell.length_b   1.000
_cell.length_c   1.000
_cell.angle_alpha   90.00
_cell.angle_beta   90.00
_cell.angle_gamma   90.00
#
_symmetry.space_group_name_H-M   'P 1'
#
loop_
_entity.id
_entity.type
_entity.pdbx_description
1 polymer ?
#
loop_
_entity_poly.entity_id
_entity_poly.type
_entity_poly.pdbx_seq_one_letter_code
_entity_poly.pdbx_strand_id
1 'polypeptide(L)'
;MILKKLIIVAILLSLIGCRGGGSSSSSSTTVSTASSSTNYALAESTSFAEGSSSSQNVIKSETQWTNVDYSDSDSSVHPYEQMNIHKAQSFSDGTNNLTGVGQFIHVADFNCDDDHKVYLNKTVHNLDDGGSGESTFGAANSSSYHCQAVASMAAGDGTGDGDTSGQNLISGVAPDADLILSSIPNTSGSYKTDDFAADLDLARGYEAIASNNSWGMGDDTDSNANATWNITELKDYISNNSLTNNQGFAALMEGSSSSDAITASQSYITALDNFQNNGVIVFASGNYTGESDVSAVAALPELYSQLSEAWLTVGMVDFTGSDISNASESEFSLKGNKCGSAKEYCVVADGWQLNVGGYINSGTSVYPTQKSGSSLAAPMISGGIALLSQAFPNHTPEQLTDRLLASANNSWFTPEGNTTFTTHGNGVKHGYHSTWGHGIPDFYAALKPITSNSNPAMSLYTGESIESSESSSLSSSYITTSPSFGNAISQGLIGEVGYAYDALNGGFKYDISTRVTLTNDYEPSINLSSELTRL
;
A
#
# COMPACT_ATOMS: atom_id res chain seq x y z
N MET A 1 30.33 -11.14 -21.53
CA MET A 1 29.42 -10.43 -20.64
C MET A 1 30.11 -9.99 -19.34
N ILE A 2 30.80 -10.86 -18.63
CA ILE A 2 31.53 -10.56 -17.39
C ILE A 2 32.67 -9.53 -17.59
N LEU A 3 33.37 -9.60 -18.70
CA LEU A 3 34.51 -8.70 -19.00
C LEU A 3 34.06 -7.25 -19.26
N LYS A 4 32.87 -7.03 -19.88
CA LYS A 4 32.32 -5.68 -20.10
C LYS A 4 31.87 -5.03 -18.77
N LYS A 5 31.30 -5.80 -17.84
CA LYS A 5 30.91 -5.29 -16.51
C LYS A 5 32.12 -4.85 -15.68
N LEU A 6 33.22 -5.60 -15.78
CA LEU A 6 34.46 -5.23 -15.08
C LEU A 6 35.09 -3.93 -15.61
N ILE A 7 34.98 -3.67 -16.92
CA ILE A 7 35.52 -2.46 -17.55
C ILE A 7 34.71 -1.22 -17.15
N ILE A 8 33.38 -1.34 -17.02
CA ILE A 8 32.50 -0.22 -16.62
C ILE A 8 32.77 0.16 -15.15
N VAL A 9 32.92 -0.82 -14.26
CA VAL A 9 33.30 -0.58 -12.85
C VAL A 9 34.70 0.04 -12.75
N ALA A 10 35.66 -0.41 -13.58
CA ALA A 10 37.02 0.16 -13.59
C ALA A 10 37.06 1.61 -14.13
N ILE A 11 36.20 1.94 -15.11
CA ILE A 11 36.10 3.31 -15.65
C ILE A 11 35.44 4.25 -14.63
N LEU A 12 34.40 3.80 -13.92
CA LEU A 12 33.78 4.58 -12.84
C LEU A 12 34.75 4.84 -11.66
N LEU A 13 35.52 3.84 -11.26
CA LEU A 13 36.53 3.96 -10.20
C LEU A 13 37.74 4.83 -10.61
N SER A 14 38.12 4.83 -11.89
CA SER A 14 39.23 5.65 -12.36
C SER A 14 38.89 7.13 -12.56
N LEU A 15 37.59 7.46 -12.72
CA LEU A 15 37.11 8.85 -12.84
C LEU A 15 36.93 9.56 -11.50
N ILE A 16 36.75 8.79 -10.40
CA ILE A 16 36.69 9.34 -9.02
C ILE A 16 38.09 9.66 -8.47
N GLY A 17 39.13 9.09 -9.05
CA GLY A 17 40.54 9.21 -8.58
C GLY A 17 41.27 10.47 -8.98
N CYS A 18 40.72 11.39 -9.78
CA CYS A 18 41.42 12.61 -10.22
C CYS A 18 40.76 13.90 -9.71
N ARG A 19 40.74 14.08 -8.39
CA ARG A 19 40.74 15.43 -7.78
C ARG A 19 41.85 15.51 -6.77
N GLY A 20 42.89 16.18 -7.19
CA GLY A 20 44.10 16.41 -6.42
C GLY A 20 43.93 17.40 -5.29
N GLY A 21 44.54 17.06 -4.21
CA GLY A 21 45.34 17.82 -3.31
C GLY A 21 44.82 19.12 -2.72
N GLY A 22 44.49 19.04 -1.44
CA GLY A 22 44.47 20.18 -0.52
C GLY A 22 44.51 19.62 0.90
N SER A 23 45.68 19.71 1.52
CA SER A 23 45.93 19.24 2.89
C SER A 23 45.15 20.04 3.92
N SER A 24 44.57 19.42 4.93
CA SER A 24 44.99 19.51 6.33
C SER A 24 43.91 19.06 7.33
N SER A 25 44.44 18.48 8.36
CA SER A 25 43.93 18.27 9.74
C SER A 25 42.96 17.09 9.97
N SER A 26 43.59 16.04 10.50
CA SER A 26 42.98 14.94 11.23
C SER A 26 42.15 15.39 12.43
N SER A 27 40.90 15.07 12.47
CA SER A 27 40.16 14.80 13.70
C SER A 27 39.54 13.41 13.57
N SER A 28 40.05 12.49 14.39
CA SER A 28 39.52 11.16 14.55
C SER A 28 38.16 11.24 15.22
N THR A 29 37.09 11.13 14.44
CA THR A 29 35.77 10.82 14.96
C THR A 29 35.59 9.31 14.85
N THR A 30 35.50 8.66 16.00
CA THR A 30 35.11 7.26 16.12
C THR A 30 33.70 7.10 15.53
N VAL A 31 33.62 6.53 14.34
CA VAL A 31 32.37 6.12 13.74
C VAL A 31 31.89 4.90 14.52
N SER A 32 30.80 5.08 15.25
CA SER A 32 30.04 3.98 15.82
C SER A 32 29.43 3.18 14.65
N THR A 33 29.97 2.00 14.42
CA THR A 33 29.42 1.03 13.47
C THR A 33 28.11 0.48 14.03
N ALA A 34 27.00 1.08 13.66
CA ALA A 34 25.73 0.39 13.64
C ALA A 34 25.66 -0.39 12.32
N SER A 35 26.06 -1.65 12.35
CA SER A 35 25.94 -2.53 11.20
C SER A 35 24.59 -3.22 11.20
N SER A 36 23.71 -2.82 10.31
CA SER A 36 22.91 -3.76 9.57
C SER A 36 23.10 -3.39 8.10
N SER A 37 24.11 -3.96 7.47
CA SER A 37 24.23 -3.91 6.03
C SER A 37 23.12 -4.78 5.45
N THR A 38 21.98 -4.19 5.15
CA THR A 38 21.03 -4.79 4.23
C THR A 38 21.72 -4.81 2.87
N ASN A 39 22.11 -5.97 2.40
CA ASN A 39 22.59 -6.15 1.03
C ASN A 39 21.39 -5.93 0.12
N TYR A 40 21.21 -4.74 -0.41
CA TYR A 40 20.23 -4.47 -1.45
C TYR A 40 20.69 -5.15 -2.74
N ALA A 41 20.14 -6.33 -3.02
CA ALA A 41 20.39 -7.01 -4.28
C ALA A 41 19.76 -6.19 -5.43
N LEU A 42 20.33 -6.31 -6.63
CA LEU A 42 19.76 -5.71 -7.87
C LEU A 42 18.31 -6.16 -8.15
N ALA A 43 17.86 -7.24 -7.51
CA ALA A 43 16.49 -7.75 -7.56
C ALA A 43 15.48 -6.88 -6.81
N GLU A 44 15.91 -5.98 -5.94
CA GLU A 44 15.04 -5.14 -5.10
C GLU A 44 14.47 -3.92 -5.84
N SER A 45 14.99 -3.58 -7.01
CA SER A 45 14.40 -2.53 -7.80
C SER A 45 13.18 -3.04 -8.56
N THR A 46 12.11 -2.23 -8.58
CA THR A 46 10.95 -2.56 -9.40
C THR A 46 11.35 -2.82 -10.85
N SER A 47 10.82 -3.90 -11.42
CA SER A 47 10.94 -4.21 -12.86
C SER A 47 9.85 -3.54 -13.69
N PHE A 48 8.83 -3.01 -13.04
CA PHE A 48 7.67 -2.41 -13.68
C PHE A 48 7.97 -0.99 -14.17
N ALA A 49 7.57 -0.70 -15.39
CA ALA A 49 7.66 0.61 -16.01
C ALA A 49 6.26 1.16 -16.30
N GLU A 50 6.11 2.46 -16.19
CA GLU A 50 4.84 3.16 -16.41
C GLU A 50 4.27 2.87 -17.81
N GLY A 51 2.99 2.53 -17.87
CA GLY A 51 2.26 2.36 -19.11
C GLY A 51 1.89 3.69 -19.78
N SER A 52 1.60 3.60 -21.07
CA SER A 52 1.16 4.76 -21.84
C SER A 52 -0.24 5.24 -21.42
N SER A 53 -0.56 6.49 -21.71
CA SER A 53 -1.93 7.01 -21.53
C SER A 53 -2.97 6.21 -22.33
N SER A 54 -2.59 5.60 -23.46
CA SER A 54 -3.46 4.69 -24.19
C SER A 54 -3.77 3.43 -23.40
N SER A 55 -2.77 2.81 -22.74
CA SER A 55 -2.96 1.64 -21.88
C SER A 55 -3.86 1.97 -20.69
N GLN A 56 -3.67 3.13 -20.06
CA GLN A 56 -4.49 3.61 -18.95
C GLN A 56 -5.96 3.79 -19.36
N ASN A 57 -6.20 4.33 -20.56
CA ASN A 57 -7.55 4.50 -21.10
C ASN A 57 -8.23 3.17 -21.47
N VAL A 58 -7.45 2.16 -21.91
CA VAL A 58 -7.99 0.81 -22.14
C VAL A 58 -8.53 0.23 -20.85
N ILE A 59 -7.76 0.28 -19.75
CA ILE A 59 -8.20 -0.20 -18.43
C ILE A 59 -9.50 0.47 -18.01
N LYS A 60 -9.57 1.80 -18.08
CA LYS A 60 -10.78 2.56 -17.70
C LYS A 60 -12.02 2.25 -18.57
N SER A 61 -11.82 1.77 -19.78
CA SER A 61 -12.93 1.44 -20.70
C SER A 61 -13.43 0.00 -20.56
N GLU A 62 -12.81 -0.82 -19.73
CA GLU A 62 -13.26 -2.19 -19.48
C GLU A 62 -14.57 -2.20 -18.71
N THR A 63 -15.50 -3.06 -19.15
CA THR A 63 -16.84 -3.14 -18.55
C THR A 63 -16.79 -3.43 -17.05
N GLN A 64 -15.93 -4.35 -16.62
CA GLN A 64 -15.75 -4.72 -15.21
C GLN A 64 -15.19 -3.59 -14.37
N TRP A 65 -14.40 -2.69 -14.96
CA TRP A 65 -13.94 -1.45 -14.31
C TRP A 65 -15.10 -0.47 -14.15
N THR A 66 -15.78 -0.14 -15.26
CA THR A 66 -16.86 0.87 -15.25
C THR A 66 -18.05 0.44 -14.40
N ASN A 67 -18.29 -0.86 -14.25
CA ASN A 67 -19.38 -1.38 -13.43
C ASN A 67 -19.20 -1.14 -11.92
N VAL A 68 -17.99 -0.88 -11.43
CA VAL A 68 -17.75 -0.65 -10.00
C VAL A 68 -18.44 0.62 -9.52
N ASP A 69 -18.43 1.65 -10.34
CA ASP A 69 -19.14 2.89 -10.06
C ASP A 69 -20.62 2.75 -10.38
N TYR A 70 -21.48 2.91 -9.37
CA TYR A 70 -22.94 2.86 -9.59
C TYR A 70 -23.49 4.17 -10.13
N SER A 71 -22.84 5.26 -9.89
CA SER A 71 -23.43 6.58 -10.06
C SER A 71 -23.02 7.24 -11.38
N ASP A 72 -23.31 6.62 -12.50
CA ASP A 72 -23.24 7.26 -13.84
C ASP A 72 -23.91 8.65 -13.93
N SER A 73 -24.67 9.08 -12.91
CA SER A 73 -25.54 10.24 -12.99
C SER A 73 -25.00 11.51 -12.38
N ASP A 74 -23.96 11.43 -11.55
CA ASP A 74 -23.49 12.59 -10.79
C ASP A 74 -22.22 13.28 -11.33
N SER A 75 -21.61 12.78 -12.40
CA SER A 75 -20.36 13.32 -12.98
C SER A 75 -19.15 13.34 -12.05
N SER A 76 -19.18 12.59 -10.96
CA SER A 76 -18.04 12.43 -10.07
C SER A 76 -16.94 11.59 -10.72
N VAL A 77 -15.73 11.70 -10.17
CA VAL A 77 -14.60 10.88 -10.63
C VAL A 77 -14.76 9.46 -10.09
N HIS A 78 -14.66 8.47 -10.96
CA HIS A 78 -14.72 7.05 -10.61
C HIS A 78 -13.83 6.73 -9.39
N PRO A 79 -14.30 5.95 -8.38
CA PRO A 79 -13.57 5.68 -7.14
C PRO A 79 -12.13 5.17 -7.34
N TYR A 80 -11.91 4.31 -8.32
CA TYR A 80 -10.57 3.83 -8.65
C TYR A 80 -9.70 4.89 -9.35
N GLU A 81 -10.30 5.83 -10.08
CA GLU A 81 -9.55 6.95 -10.66
C GLU A 81 -9.07 7.94 -9.60
N GLN A 82 -9.85 8.13 -8.52
CA GLN A 82 -9.45 8.97 -7.40
C GLN A 82 -8.14 8.49 -6.78
N MET A 83 -7.91 7.17 -6.74
CA MET A 83 -6.70 6.53 -6.25
C MET A 83 -5.64 6.24 -7.34
N ASN A 84 -5.88 6.68 -8.57
CA ASN A 84 -5.00 6.42 -9.73
C ASN A 84 -4.74 4.93 -10.03
N ILE A 85 -5.69 4.03 -9.71
CA ILE A 85 -5.54 2.58 -9.91
C ILE A 85 -5.29 2.22 -11.38
N HIS A 86 -6.01 2.85 -12.33
CA HIS A 86 -5.81 2.65 -13.77
C HIS A 86 -4.38 2.97 -14.22
N LYS A 87 -3.76 3.99 -13.61
CA LYS A 87 -2.36 4.31 -13.87
C LYS A 87 -1.44 3.26 -13.27
N ALA A 88 -1.70 2.84 -12.02
CA ALA A 88 -0.93 1.79 -11.38
C ALA A 88 -1.00 0.47 -12.15
N GLN A 89 -2.20 0.01 -12.51
CA GLN A 89 -2.39 -1.23 -13.30
C GLN A 89 -1.78 -1.16 -14.71
N SER A 90 -1.52 0.04 -15.24
CA SER A 90 -0.86 0.19 -16.54
C SER A 90 0.64 -0.07 -16.50
N PHE A 91 1.27 -0.11 -15.33
CA PHE A 91 2.68 -0.47 -15.20
C PHE A 91 2.89 -1.90 -15.65
N SER A 92 4.00 -2.15 -16.35
CA SER A 92 4.33 -3.48 -16.87
C SER A 92 5.82 -3.76 -16.78
N ASP A 93 6.16 -5.03 -16.52
CA ASP A 93 7.52 -5.55 -16.59
C ASP A 93 7.91 -6.01 -18.02
N GLY A 94 7.00 -5.83 -18.97
CA GLY A 94 7.11 -6.29 -20.36
C GLY A 94 6.48 -7.67 -20.58
N THR A 95 6.03 -8.35 -19.54
CA THR A 95 5.33 -9.64 -19.59
C THR A 95 3.95 -9.54 -18.97
N ASN A 96 3.89 -8.98 -17.77
CA ASN A 96 2.66 -8.83 -16.99
C ASN A 96 2.40 -7.35 -16.68
N ASN A 97 1.14 -6.99 -16.59
CA ASN A 97 0.72 -5.75 -15.98
C ASN A 97 0.73 -5.86 -14.45
N LEU A 98 0.66 -4.73 -13.80
CA LEU A 98 0.62 -4.65 -12.33
C LEU A 98 -0.81 -4.86 -11.85
N THR A 99 -1.20 -6.11 -11.64
CA THR A 99 -2.58 -6.54 -11.36
C THR A 99 -2.70 -7.43 -10.12
N GLY A 100 -1.61 -7.58 -9.36
CA GLY A 100 -1.57 -8.41 -8.14
C GLY A 100 -1.15 -9.86 -8.40
N VAL A 101 -0.65 -10.19 -9.58
CA VAL A 101 -0.20 -11.56 -9.91
C VAL A 101 0.79 -12.08 -8.88
N GLY A 102 0.51 -13.28 -8.35
CA GLY A 102 1.35 -13.96 -7.36
C GLY A 102 1.22 -13.42 -5.95
N GLN A 103 0.26 -12.53 -5.69
CA GLN A 103 -0.02 -12.02 -4.35
C GLN A 103 -1.26 -12.69 -3.77
N PHE A 104 -1.27 -12.93 -2.46
CA PHE A 104 -2.42 -13.42 -1.71
C PHE A 104 -2.98 -12.32 -0.80
N ILE A 105 -4.30 -12.14 -0.84
CA ILE A 105 -5.02 -11.22 0.07
C ILE A 105 -5.89 -12.06 1.00
N HIS A 106 -5.64 -11.95 2.30
CA HIS A 106 -6.51 -12.53 3.31
C HIS A 106 -7.72 -11.61 3.53
N VAL A 107 -8.91 -12.18 3.55
CA VAL A 107 -10.17 -11.51 3.89
C VAL A 107 -10.81 -12.23 5.06
N ALA A 108 -10.80 -11.60 6.24
CA ALA A 108 -11.52 -12.06 7.41
C ALA A 108 -12.89 -11.37 7.45
N ASP A 109 -13.96 -12.12 7.22
CA ASP A 109 -15.30 -11.54 7.08
C ASP A 109 -16.40 -12.56 7.41
N PHE A 110 -17.65 -12.15 7.32
CA PHE A 110 -18.82 -12.98 7.66
C PHE A 110 -19.37 -13.72 6.44
N ASN A 111 -19.65 -15.02 6.61
CA ASN A 111 -20.32 -15.85 5.62
C ASN A 111 -19.64 -15.82 4.25
N CYS A 112 -18.39 -16.18 4.18
CA CYS A 112 -17.65 -16.27 2.95
C CYS A 112 -18.16 -17.44 2.08
N ASP A 113 -18.11 -17.25 0.77
CA ASP A 113 -18.46 -18.20 -0.28
C ASP A 113 -17.21 -18.37 -1.14
N ASP A 114 -16.54 -19.51 -1.02
CA ASP A 114 -15.23 -19.76 -1.61
C ASP A 114 -15.28 -20.15 -3.09
N ASP A 115 -16.50 -20.43 -3.63
CA ASP A 115 -16.75 -20.73 -5.03
C ASP A 115 -17.55 -19.63 -5.75
N HIS A 116 -17.60 -18.41 -5.17
CA HIS A 116 -18.33 -17.30 -5.75
C HIS A 116 -17.77 -16.88 -7.11
N LYS A 117 -18.67 -16.57 -8.05
CA LYS A 117 -18.33 -16.29 -9.46
C LYS A 117 -17.45 -15.09 -9.69
N VAL A 118 -17.40 -14.14 -8.75
CA VAL A 118 -16.59 -12.92 -8.87
C VAL A 118 -15.08 -13.20 -8.76
N TYR A 119 -14.68 -14.42 -8.37
CA TYR A 119 -13.29 -14.85 -8.27
C TYR A 119 -13.04 -16.31 -8.70
N LEU A 120 -13.83 -16.80 -9.69
CA LEU A 120 -13.72 -18.20 -10.17
C LEU A 120 -12.38 -18.57 -10.82
N ASN A 121 -11.67 -17.61 -11.39
CA ASN A 121 -10.44 -17.89 -12.15
C ASN A 121 -9.17 -17.72 -11.32
N LYS A 122 -9.28 -17.69 -10.01
CA LYS A 122 -8.15 -17.55 -9.10
C LYS A 122 -8.11 -18.65 -8.05
N THR A 123 -6.99 -18.76 -7.38
CA THR A 123 -6.86 -19.62 -6.21
C THR A 123 -7.58 -18.99 -5.04
N VAL A 124 -8.48 -19.74 -4.42
CA VAL A 124 -9.15 -19.35 -3.18
C VAL A 124 -8.81 -20.40 -2.12
N HIS A 125 -8.12 -19.99 -1.06
CA HIS A 125 -7.90 -20.80 0.11
C HIS A 125 -8.99 -20.50 1.15
N ASN A 126 -9.64 -21.53 1.59
CA ASN A 126 -10.64 -21.49 2.64
C ASN A 126 -9.98 -21.90 3.96
N LEU A 127 -10.02 -21.04 4.97
CA LEU A 127 -9.43 -21.26 6.28
C LEU A 127 -10.48 -21.79 7.29
N ASP A 128 -11.36 -22.67 6.86
CA ASP A 128 -12.22 -23.43 7.78
C ASP A 128 -11.38 -24.57 8.39
N ASP A 129 -10.98 -24.43 9.65
CA ASP A 129 -10.25 -25.46 10.39
C ASP A 129 -11.17 -26.51 11.02
N GLY A 130 -12.48 -26.42 10.82
CA GLY A 130 -13.50 -27.35 11.34
C GLY A 130 -13.78 -27.15 12.83
N GLY A 131 -13.42 -26.00 13.39
CA GLY A 131 -13.72 -25.61 14.76
C GLY A 131 -15.23 -25.54 15.07
N SER A 132 -15.62 -25.85 16.29
CA SER A 132 -17.01 -25.78 16.69
C SER A 132 -17.47 -24.33 16.89
N GLY A 133 -18.08 -23.74 15.90
CA GLY A 133 -18.61 -22.36 15.98
C GLY A 133 -18.34 -21.51 14.75
N GLU A 134 -17.51 -22.00 13.83
CA GLU A 134 -17.29 -21.38 12.54
C GLU A 134 -18.57 -21.37 11.72
N SER A 135 -18.80 -20.25 11.03
CA SER A 135 -19.81 -20.23 10.01
C SER A 135 -19.29 -21.03 8.83
N THR A 136 -20.00 -22.10 8.48
CA THR A 136 -19.67 -22.86 7.28
C THR A 136 -19.62 -21.94 6.08
N PHE A 137 -18.58 -22.07 5.27
CA PHE A 137 -18.56 -21.52 3.94
C PHE A 137 -19.81 -21.97 3.22
N GLY A 138 -20.52 -21.07 2.61
CA GLY A 138 -21.79 -21.40 1.97
C GLY A 138 -22.21 -20.36 0.97
N ALA A 139 -23.01 -20.80 0.02
CA ALA A 139 -23.49 -19.93 -1.05
C ALA A 139 -24.05 -18.62 -0.51
N ALA A 140 -23.57 -17.51 -1.04
CA ALA A 140 -24.06 -16.18 -0.75
C ALA A 140 -25.56 -16.10 -0.99
N ASN A 141 -26.29 -15.46 -0.11
CA ASN A 141 -27.72 -15.24 -0.23
C ASN A 141 -28.07 -13.77 0.01
N SER A 142 -29.31 -13.39 -0.22
CA SER A 142 -29.76 -11.99 -0.12
C SER A 142 -29.52 -11.31 1.23
N SER A 143 -29.23 -12.09 2.27
CA SER A 143 -28.99 -11.60 3.63
C SER A 143 -27.53 -11.77 4.07
N SER A 144 -26.71 -12.49 3.28
CA SER A 144 -25.38 -12.92 3.71
C SER A 144 -24.47 -13.02 2.47
N TYR A 145 -23.84 -11.91 2.12
CA TYR A 145 -22.89 -11.80 1.00
C TYR A 145 -21.82 -10.70 1.25
N HIS A 146 -21.63 -10.31 2.50
CA HIS A 146 -20.72 -9.21 2.83
C HIS A 146 -19.26 -9.57 2.47
N CYS A 147 -18.83 -10.79 2.78
CA CYS A 147 -17.49 -11.27 2.44
C CYS A 147 -17.22 -11.20 0.92
N GLN A 148 -18.20 -11.64 0.09
CA GLN A 148 -18.10 -11.61 -1.37
C GLN A 148 -18.03 -10.18 -1.90
N ALA A 149 -18.79 -9.27 -1.30
CA ALA A 149 -18.74 -7.85 -1.63
C ALA A 149 -17.33 -7.27 -1.33
N VAL A 150 -16.79 -7.57 -0.16
CA VAL A 150 -15.45 -7.16 0.28
C VAL A 150 -14.36 -7.77 -0.62
N ALA A 151 -14.40 -9.09 -0.82
CA ALA A 151 -13.42 -9.80 -1.64
C ALA A 151 -13.45 -9.31 -3.11
N SER A 152 -14.63 -8.97 -3.64
CA SER A 152 -14.76 -8.44 -5.00
C SER A 152 -14.05 -7.10 -5.18
N MET A 153 -14.06 -6.23 -4.16
CA MET A 153 -13.38 -4.93 -4.21
C MET A 153 -11.85 -5.07 -4.12
N ALA A 154 -11.38 -6.05 -3.36
CA ALA A 154 -9.94 -6.32 -3.28
C ALA A 154 -9.41 -6.95 -4.58
N ALA A 155 -10.05 -8.02 -5.04
CA ALA A 155 -9.51 -8.92 -6.04
C ALA A 155 -10.57 -9.58 -6.95
N GLY A 156 -11.72 -8.95 -7.19
CA GLY A 156 -12.67 -9.45 -8.20
C GLY A 156 -11.96 -9.62 -9.55
N ASP A 157 -12.11 -10.78 -10.21
CA ASP A 157 -11.38 -11.11 -11.43
C ASP A 157 -11.99 -10.54 -12.72
N GLY A 158 -13.16 -9.93 -12.61
CA GLY A 158 -13.83 -9.27 -13.74
C GLY A 158 -14.34 -10.20 -14.83
N THR A 159 -14.09 -11.51 -14.74
CA THR A 159 -14.35 -12.43 -15.86
C THR A 159 -15.60 -13.27 -15.68
N GLY A 160 -16.30 -13.13 -14.59
CA GLY A 160 -17.48 -13.92 -14.18
C GLY A 160 -18.03 -14.86 -15.25
N ASP A 161 -18.33 -16.09 -14.87
CA ASP A 161 -18.72 -17.14 -15.80
C ASP A 161 -20.05 -16.78 -16.53
N GLY A 162 -19.93 -16.36 -17.77
CA GLY A 162 -20.96 -16.58 -18.76
C GLY A 162 -22.35 -16.05 -18.46
N ASP A 163 -22.53 -15.05 -17.62
CA ASP A 163 -23.74 -14.24 -17.72
C ASP A 163 -23.70 -13.48 -19.05
N THR A 164 -24.53 -13.93 -19.98
CA THR A 164 -24.67 -13.38 -21.34
C THR A 164 -25.13 -11.92 -21.35
N SER A 165 -25.45 -11.34 -20.19
CA SER A 165 -25.92 -9.95 -20.08
C SER A 165 -24.75 -8.95 -19.94
N GLY A 166 -23.53 -9.38 -19.63
CA GLY A 166 -22.37 -8.52 -19.48
C GLY A 166 -22.42 -7.51 -18.32
N GLN A 167 -23.44 -7.62 -17.47
CA GLN A 167 -23.73 -6.62 -16.44
C GLN A 167 -23.17 -6.95 -15.05
N ASN A 168 -22.53 -8.11 -14.89
CA ASN A 168 -22.19 -8.63 -13.56
C ASN A 168 -20.69 -8.76 -13.30
N LEU A 169 -19.88 -8.15 -14.12
CA LEU A 169 -18.44 -8.21 -13.98
C LEU A 169 -17.96 -7.05 -13.10
N ILE A 170 -17.29 -7.38 -12.00
CA ILE A 170 -16.68 -6.42 -11.09
C ILE A 170 -15.18 -6.73 -11.05
N SER A 171 -14.36 -5.73 -11.39
CA SER A 171 -12.91 -5.80 -11.22
C SER A 171 -12.53 -5.27 -9.83
N GLY A 172 -11.77 -6.03 -9.09
CA GLY A 172 -11.10 -5.55 -7.89
C GLY A 172 -9.89 -4.69 -8.23
N VAL A 173 -9.32 -4.05 -7.22
CA VAL A 173 -8.11 -3.24 -7.37
C VAL A 173 -6.92 -4.10 -7.80
N ALA A 174 -6.83 -5.34 -7.32
CA ALA A 174 -5.82 -6.33 -7.71
C ALA A 174 -6.49 -7.56 -8.35
N PRO A 175 -6.98 -7.45 -9.60
CA PRO A 175 -7.84 -8.47 -10.20
C PRO A 175 -7.17 -9.83 -10.40
N ASP A 176 -5.85 -9.91 -10.43
CA ASP A 176 -5.10 -11.17 -10.55
C ASP A 176 -4.47 -11.64 -9.23
N ALA A 177 -4.74 -10.97 -8.10
CA ALA A 177 -4.35 -11.48 -6.80
C ALA A 177 -5.26 -12.66 -6.38
N ASP A 178 -4.68 -13.66 -5.75
CA ASP A 178 -5.39 -14.79 -5.16
C ASP A 178 -5.98 -14.44 -3.78
N LEU A 179 -6.91 -15.23 -3.29
CA LEU A 179 -7.64 -14.97 -2.06
C LEU A 179 -7.43 -16.05 -1.01
N ILE A 180 -7.43 -15.62 0.24
CA ILE A 180 -7.50 -16.48 1.44
C ILE A 180 -8.70 -15.97 2.23
N LEU A 181 -9.70 -16.81 2.45
CA LEU A 181 -10.95 -16.41 3.09
C LEU A 181 -11.06 -17.06 4.47
N SER A 182 -11.30 -16.24 5.49
CA SER A 182 -11.72 -16.68 6.83
C SER A 182 -13.16 -16.28 7.06
N SER A 183 -14.00 -17.25 7.42
CA SER A 183 -15.41 -16.97 7.71
C SER A 183 -15.61 -16.76 9.20
N ILE A 184 -15.70 -15.50 9.62
CA ILE A 184 -15.94 -15.12 11.01
C ILE A 184 -17.33 -15.61 11.45
N PRO A 185 -17.46 -16.29 12.62
CA PRO A 185 -18.74 -16.75 13.13
C PRO A 185 -19.71 -15.58 13.36
N ASN A 186 -20.85 -15.60 12.68
CA ASN A 186 -21.93 -14.65 12.93
C ASN A 186 -22.90 -15.22 13.99
N THR A 187 -22.43 -15.49 15.17
CA THR A 187 -23.27 -15.94 16.27
C THR A 187 -23.41 -14.87 17.33
N SER A 188 -24.64 -14.51 17.64
CA SER A 188 -24.97 -13.55 18.70
C SER A 188 -24.33 -13.99 20.02
N GLY A 189 -23.17 -13.43 20.38
CA GLY A 189 -22.76 -13.47 21.74
C GLY A 189 -21.29 -13.67 22.09
N SER A 190 -20.42 -14.16 21.27
CA SER A 190 -18.99 -14.13 21.55
C SER A 190 -18.19 -14.47 20.30
N TYR A 191 -17.29 -13.59 19.93
CA TYR A 191 -16.23 -13.90 19.00
C TYR A 191 -15.18 -14.71 19.76
N LYS A 192 -14.62 -15.73 19.12
CA LYS A 192 -13.50 -16.45 19.67
C LYS A 192 -12.22 -15.90 19.06
N THR A 193 -11.52 -15.09 19.81
CA THR A 193 -10.29 -14.45 19.34
C THR A 193 -9.14 -15.42 19.11
N ASP A 194 -9.20 -16.62 19.68
CA ASP A 194 -8.28 -17.72 19.37
C ASP A 194 -8.50 -18.28 17.95
N ASP A 195 -9.74 -18.32 17.44
CA ASP A 195 -10.03 -18.70 16.04
C ASP A 195 -9.45 -17.64 15.09
N PHE A 196 -9.64 -16.35 15.35
CA PHE A 196 -9.01 -15.28 14.57
C PHE A 196 -7.48 -15.35 14.57
N ALA A 197 -6.88 -15.73 15.70
CA ALA A 197 -5.44 -15.92 15.79
C ALA A 197 -4.97 -17.07 14.90
N ALA A 198 -5.69 -18.19 14.91
CA ALA A 198 -5.37 -19.36 14.10
C ALA A 198 -5.48 -19.04 12.59
N ASP A 199 -6.54 -18.35 12.19
CA ASP A 199 -6.75 -17.93 10.80
C ASP A 199 -5.64 -17.00 10.29
N LEU A 200 -5.24 -16.02 11.10
CA LEU A 200 -4.13 -15.12 10.76
C LEU A 200 -2.79 -15.88 10.63
N ASP A 201 -2.53 -16.84 11.51
CA ASP A 201 -1.32 -17.66 11.43
C ASP A 201 -1.32 -18.56 10.18
N LEU A 202 -2.49 -19.08 9.78
CA LEU A 202 -2.64 -19.83 8.53
C LEU A 202 -2.48 -18.91 7.31
N ALA A 203 -3.13 -17.73 7.30
CA ALA A 203 -2.98 -16.76 6.23
C ALA A 203 -1.52 -16.29 6.05
N ARG A 204 -0.81 -16.10 7.17
CA ARG A 204 0.63 -15.86 7.17
C ARG A 204 1.41 -17.04 6.58
N GLY A 205 1.00 -18.26 6.85
CA GLY A 205 1.59 -19.47 6.28
C GLY A 205 1.42 -19.58 4.76
N TYR A 206 0.37 -18.98 4.19
CA TYR A 206 0.16 -18.82 2.75
C TYR A 206 0.81 -17.56 2.16
N GLU A 207 1.63 -16.85 2.95
CA GLU A 207 2.32 -15.63 2.52
C GLU A 207 1.37 -14.48 2.12
N ALA A 208 0.22 -14.35 2.80
CA ALA A 208 -0.70 -13.25 2.58
C ALA A 208 -0.02 -11.89 2.80
N ILE A 209 -0.12 -11.02 1.79
CA ILE A 209 0.53 -9.68 1.83
C ILE A 209 -0.35 -8.61 2.50
N ALA A 210 -1.63 -8.86 2.63
CA ALA A 210 -2.58 -8.01 3.35
C ALA A 210 -3.62 -8.87 4.05
N SER A 211 -4.05 -8.45 5.24
CA SER A 211 -5.24 -8.98 5.92
C SER A 211 -6.29 -7.89 5.98
N ASN A 212 -7.36 -8.07 5.21
CA ASN A 212 -8.50 -7.16 5.18
C ASN A 212 -9.52 -7.53 6.26
N ASN A 213 -9.85 -6.56 7.10
CA ASN A 213 -10.77 -6.70 8.21
C ASN A 213 -11.88 -5.66 8.09
N SER A 214 -12.97 -6.03 7.43
CA SER A 214 -14.10 -5.14 7.14
C SER A 214 -15.21 -5.27 8.19
N TRP A 215 -14.86 -5.33 9.46
CA TRP A 215 -15.79 -5.52 10.58
C TRP A 215 -15.40 -4.67 11.80
N GLY A 216 -16.32 -4.57 12.75
CA GLY A 216 -16.16 -3.87 14.02
C GLY A 216 -17.08 -4.43 15.08
N MET A 217 -16.87 -4.06 16.34
CA MET A 217 -17.71 -4.46 17.46
C MET A 217 -18.88 -3.49 17.60
N GLY A 218 -20.11 -3.98 17.42
CA GLY A 218 -21.32 -3.17 17.57
C GLY A 218 -21.45 -2.59 18.98
N ASP A 219 -21.96 -1.36 19.08
CA ASP A 219 -22.30 -0.73 20.35
C ASP A 219 -23.81 -0.81 20.58
N ASP A 220 -24.24 -1.76 21.39
CA ASP A 220 -25.64 -1.95 21.78
C ASP A 220 -26.18 -0.82 22.66
N THR A 221 -25.33 0.09 23.12
CA THR A 221 -25.73 1.22 23.95
C THR A 221 -26.13 2.45 23.13
N ASP A 222 -25.68 2.52 21.85
CA ASP A 222 -26.12 3.52 20.90
C ASP A 222 -27.40 3.08 20.18
N SER A 223 -28.26 4.01 19.89
CA SER A 223 -29.51 3.76 19.15
C SER A 223 -29.31 3.56 17.64
N ASN A 224 -28.13 3.86 17.10
CA ASN A 224 -27.78 3.71 15.72
C ASN A 224 -27.26 2.30 15.44
N ALA A 225 -27.89 1.57 14.55
CA ALA A 225 -27.49 0.20 14.21
C ALA A 225 -26.11 0.08 13.55
N ASN A 226 -25.51 1.20 13.10
CA ASN A 226 -24.16 1.24 12.53
C ASN A 226 -23.11 1.72 13.52
N ALA A 227 -23.50 2.03 14.76
CA ALA A 227 -22.57 2.41 15.82
C ALA A 227 -21.68 1.23 16.20
N THR A 228 -20.40 1.51 16.39
CA THR A 228 -19.42 0.54 16.89
C THR A 228 -18.70 1.12 18.08
N TRP A 229 -18.29 0.27 19.01
CA TRP A 229 -17.35 0.70 20.03
C TRP A 229 -16.16 1.41 19.39
N ASN A 230 -15.96 2.67 19.74
CA ASN A 230 -14.80 3.42 19.29
C ASN A 230 -13.65 3.32 20.31
N ILE A 231 -12.45 3.70 19.89
CA ILE A 231 -11.24 3.52 20.70
C ILE A 231 -11.25 4.39 21.97
N THR A 232 -11.87 5.57 21.92
CA THR A 232 -12.01 6.43 23.10
C THR A 232 -12.91 5.78 24.13
N GLU A 233 -14.04 5.22 23.74
CA GLU A 233 -14.95 4.48 24.63
C GLU A 233 -14.28 3.27 25.27
N LEU A 234 -13.51 2.52 24.50
CA LEU A 234 -12.77 1.38 25.05
C LEU A 234 -11.71 1.83 26.06
N LYS A 235 -10.96 2.91 25.78
CA LYS A 235 -9.99 3.49 26.73
C LYS A 235 -10.68 3.98 28.00
N ASP A 236 -11.83 4.62 27.87
CA ASP A 236 -12.64 5.09 29.02
C ASP A 236 -13.18 3.92 29.83
N TYR A 237 -13.67 2.86 29.18
CA TYR A 237 -14.12 1.65 29.84
C TYR A 237 -12.99 0.98 30.63
N ILE A 238 -11.81 0.85 30.05
CA ILE A 238 -10.59 0.33 30.70
C ILE A 238 -10.26 1.18 31.94
N SER A 239 -10.20 2.49 31.79
CA SER A 239 -9.86 3.42 32.86
C SER A 239 -10.88 3.41 33.99
N ASN A 240 -12.16 3.53 33.68
CA ASN A 240 -13.25 3.62 34.64
C ASN A 240 -13.42 2.34 35.46
N ASN A 241 -13.05 1.20 34.89
CA ASN A 241 -13.13 -0.10 35.57
C ASN A 241 -11.77 -0.57 36.13
N SER A 242 -10.73 0.27 36.06
CA SER A 242 -9.36 -0.06 36.52
C SER A 242 -8.82 -1.38 35.89
N LEU A 243 -9.09 -1.61 34.62
CA LEU A 243 -8.66 -2.77 33.86
C LEU A 243 -7.29 -2.54 33.21
N THR A 244 -6.62 -3.63 32.86
CA THR A 244 -5.51 -3.60 31.89
C THR A 244 -6.07 -3.54 30.47
N ASN A 245 -5.25 -3.16 29.48
CA ASN A 245 -5.64 -3.20 28.07
C ASN A 245 -6.16 -4.58 27.66
N ASN A 246 -5.45 -5.65 28.06
CA ASN A 246 -5.85 -7.03 27.75
C ASN A 246 -7.21 -7.42 28.36
N GLN A 247 -7.50 -6.94 29.57
CA GLN A 247 -8.81 -7.19 30.20
C GLN A 247 -9.93 -6.42 29.50
N GLY A 248 -9.68 -5.18 29.11
CA GLY A 248 -10.64 -4.37 28.39
C GLY A 248 -10.90 -4.90 26.99
N PHE A 249 -9.86 -5.27 26.28
CA PHE A 249 -9.99 -5.85 24.94
C PHE A 249 -10.69 -7.22 24.97
N ALA A 250 -10.36 -8.09 25.94
CA ALA A 250 -11.07 -9.35 26.13
C ALA A 250 -12.56 -9.13 26.47
N ALA A 251 -12.88 -8.13 27.28
CA ALA A 251 -14.28 -7.78 27.57
C ALA A 251 -15.02 -7.30 26.31
N LEU A 252 -14.35 -6.54 25.42
CA LEU A 252 -14.93 -6.10 24.16
C LEU A 252 -15.17 -7.28 23.20
N MET A 253 -14.17 -8.12 22.99
CA MET A 253 -14.22 -9.19 21.98
C MET A 253 -14.98 -10.42 22.44
N GLU A 254 -14.73 -10.88 23.66
CA GLU A 254 -15.25 -12.14 24.20
C GLU A 254 -16.46 -11.94 25.13
N GLY A 255 -16.86 -10.68 25.38
CA GLY A 255 -17.89 -10.35 26.35
C GLY A 255 -17.48 -10.69 27.81
N SER A 256 -16.21 -10.97 28.07
CA SER A 256 -15.68 -11.46 29.34
C SER A 256 -14.25 -11.02 29.57
N SER A 257 -13.89 -10.76 30.82
CA SER A 257 -12.50 -10.56 31.26
C SER A 257 -11.97 -11.76 32.09
N SER A 258 -12.50 -12.96 31.84
CA SER A 258 -11.98 -14.17 32.43
C SER A 258 -10.54 -14.48 31.98
N SER A 259 -9.84 -15.32 32.71
CA SER A 259 -8.46 -15.74 32.35
C SER A 259 -8.37 -16.32 30.93
N ASP A 260 -9.36 -17.13 30.54
CA ASP A 260 -9.39 -17.78 29.22
C ASP A 260 -9.65 -16.75 28.10
N ALA A 261 -10.61 -15.83 28.29
CA ALA A 261 -10.89 -14.74 27.36
C ALA A 261 -9.68 -13.81 27.18
N ILE A 262 -8.98 -13.48 28.27
CA ILE A 262 -7.75 -12.68 28.20
C ILE A 262 -6.67 -13.44 27.42
N THR A 263 -6.53 -14.75 27.64
CA THR A 263 -5.53 -15.56 26.92
C THR A 263 -5.83 -15.65 25.43
N ALA A 264 -7.09 -15.89 25.05
CA ALA A 264 -7.54 -15.90 23.66
C ALA A 264 -7.28 -14.55 22.97
N SER A 265 -7.69 -13.45 23.60
CA SER A 265 -7.45 -12.10 23.08
C SER A 265 -5.96 -11.75 22.96
N GLN A 266 -5.12 -12.20 23.88
CA GLN A 266 -3.66 -12.04 23.77
C GLN A 266 -3.07 -12.84 22.61
N SER A 267 -3.61 -14.04 22.33
CA SER A 267 -3.22 -14.85 21.17
C SER A 267 -3.52 -14.09 19.87
N TYR A 268 -4.69 -13.46 19.78
CA TYR A 268 -5.05 -12.64 18.61
C TYR A 268 -4.14 -11.42 18.44
N ILE A 269 -3.85 -10.65 19.51
CA ILE A 269 -2.88 -9.55 19.44
C ILE A 269 -1.50 -10.04 19.00
N THR A 270 -1.06 -11.21 19.47
CA THR A 270 0.21 -11.82 19.08
C THR A 270 0.20 -12.24 17.60
N ALA A 271 -0.91 -12.79 17.11
CA ALA A 271 -1.05 -13.18 15.71
C ALA A 271 -1.06 -11.94 14.78
N LEU A 272 -1.73 -10.85 15.17
CA LEU A 272 -1.68 -9.56 14.47
C LEU A 272 -0.25 -9.01 14.38
N ASP A 273 0.49 -9.03 15.50
CA ASP A 273 1.90 -8.61 15.55
C ASP A 273 2.78 -9.47 14.63
N ASN A 274 2.64 -10.79 14.72
CA ASN A 274 3.36 -11.72 13.85
C ASN A 274 3.02 -11.56 12.37
N PHE A 275 1.76 -11.25 12.04
CA PHE A 275 1.33 -11.06 10.65
C PHE A 275 2.02 -9.86 10.01
N GLN A 276 2.28 -8.78 10.74
CA GLN A 276 2.98 -7.59 10.25
C GLN A 276 4.40 -7.86 9.73
N ASN A 277 5.00 -9.00 10.08
CA ASN A 277 6.27 -9.42 9.48
C ASN A 277 6.13 -9.93 8.03
N ASN A 278 4.91 -10.23 7.57
CA ASN A 278 4.63 -10.79 6.25
C ASN A 278 3.67 -9.95 5.42
N GLY A 279 2.71 -9.28 6.07
CA GLY A 279 1.65 -8.55 5.41
C GLY A 279 1.15 -7.35 6.21
N VAL A 280 0.37 -6.51 5.56
CA VAL A 280 -0.22 -5.30 6.14
C VAL A 280 -1.60 -5.64 6.72
N ILE A 281 -1.86 -5.23 7.96
CA ILE A 281 -3.18 -5.29 8.57
C ILE A 281 -4.00 -4.09 8.10
N VAL A 282 -5.18 -4.33 7.52
CA VAL A 282 -6.09 -3.29 7.03
C VAL A 282 -7.45 -3.42 7.71
N PHE A 283 -7.91 -2.38 8.39
CA PHE A 283 -9.20 -2.32 9.06
C PHE A 283 -10.10 -1.21 8.52
N ALA A 284 -11.37 -1.49 8.39
CA ALA A 284 -12.41 -0.49 8.16
C ALA A 284 -12.64 0.38 9.41
N SER A 285 -12.79 1.70 9.25
CA SER A 285 -12.92 2.66 10.35
C SER A 285 -14.25 2.62 11.09
N GLY A 286 -15.31 2.08 10.45
CA GLY A 286 -16.69 2.12 10.93
C GLY A 286 -17.61 2.93 10.00
N ASN A 287 -18.93 2.81 10.17
CA ASN A 287 -19.95 3.31 9.25
C ASN A 287 -20.90 4.36 9.85
N TYR A 288 -20.54 4.98 10.95
CA TYR A 288 -21.40 5.96 11.62
C TYR A 288 -20.71 7.32 11.77
N THR A 289 -21.19 8.31 11.02
CA THR A 289 -20.64 9.68 11.05
C THR A 289 -20.85 10.41 12.37
N GLY A 290 -21.74 9.89 13.23
CA GLY A 290 -21.98 10.42 14.58
C GLY A 290 -20.95 9.98 15.61
N GLU A 291 -20.10 8.99 15.27
CA GLU A 291 -19.07 8.52 16.19
C GLU A 291 -18.03 9.59 16.51
N SER A 292 -17.66 9.63 17.79
CA SER A 292 -16.66 10.58 18.27
C SER A 292 -15.24 10.23 17.85
N ASP A 293 -14.98 8.96 17.52
CA ASP A 293 -13.66 8.43 17.13
C ASP A 293 -13.79 7.22 16.20
N VAL A 294 -12.68 6.69 15.75
CA VAL A 294 -12.55 5.49 14.93
C VAL A 294 -12.94 4.22 15.72
N SER A 295 -13.43 3.17 15.04
CA SER A 295 -13.72 1.87 15.64
C SER A 295 -12.54 1.34 16.46
N ALA A 296 -12.83 0.77 17.64
CA ALA A 296 -11.83 0.32 18.59
C ALA A 296 -10.87 -0.72 17.99
N VAL A 297 -11.39 -1.68 17.19
CA VAL A 297 -10.55 -2.70 16.55
C VAL A 297 -9.70 -2.13 15.43
N ALA A 298 -10.14 -1.08 14.75
CA ALA A 298 -9.37 -0.41 13.72
C ALA A 298 -8.23 0.46 14.29
N ALA A 299 -8.29 0.79 15.59
CA ALA A 299 -7.29 1.61 16.28
C ALA A 299 -6.55 0.84 17.38
N LEU A 300 -6.38 -0.48 17.25
CA LEU A 300 -5.62 -1.28 18.22
C LEU A 300 -4.18 -0.82 18.46
N PRO A 301 -3.45 -0.23 17.49
CA PRO A 301 -2.13 0.37 17.77
C PRO A 301 -2.15 1.40 18.92
N GLU A 302 -3.28 2.03 19.19
CA GLU A 302 -3.48 2.96 20.31
C GLU A 302 -3.44 2.31 21.70
N LEU A 303 -3.65 1.01 21.77
CA LEU A 303 -3.55 0.19 22.98
C LEU A 303 -2.29 -0.69 22.99
N TYR A 304 -1.82 -1.08 21.83
CA TYR A 304 -0.75 -2.05 21.61
C TYR A 304 0.25 -1.49 20.58
N SER A 305 1.25 -0.78 21.07
CA SER A 305 2.22 -0.06 20.21
C SER A 305 3.00 -0.96 19.24
N GLN A 306 3.14 -2.25 19.53
CA GLN A 306 3.76 -3.23 18.61
C GLN A 306 2.95 -3.44 17.33
N LEU A 307 1.67 -3.05 17.31
CA LEU A 307 0.83 -3.17 16.11
C LEU A 307 0.97 -1.99 15.13
N SER A 308 1.85 -1.02 15.40
CA SER A 308 1.97 0.20 14.59
C SER A 308 2.89 0.07 13.37
N GLU A 309 3.52 -1.08 13.13
CA GLU A 309 4.54 -1.22 12.09
C GLU A 309 3.93 -1.31 10.69
N ALA A 310 2.94 -2.19 10.49
CA ALA A 310 2.29 -2.40 9.20
C ALA A 310 0.76 -2.45 9.35
N TRP A 311 0.19 -1.33 9.76
CA TRP A 311 -1.22 -1.17 10.06
C TRP A 311 -1.83 -0.02 9.29
N LEU A 312 -3.00 -0.25 8.68
CA LEU A 312 -3.78 0.77 8.00
C LEU A 312 -5.23 0.76 8.46
N THR A 313 -5.74 1.93 8.76
CA THR A 313 -7.16 2.17 9.00
C THR A 313 -7.75 2.90 7.81
N VAL A 314 -8.95 2.51 7.37
CA VAL A 314 -9.54 3.05 6.15
C VAL A 314 -10.93 3.63 6.42
N GLY A 315 -11.04 4.95 6.28
CA GLY A 315 -12.30 5.67 6.37
C GLY A 315 -13.08 5.67 5.06
N MET A 316 -14.39 5.88 5.16
CA MET A 316 -15.28 6.02 4.00
C MET A 316 -15.60 7.49 3.72
N VAL A 317 -15.36 7.90 2.49
CA VAL A 317 -15.80 9.19 1.95
C VAL A 317 -16.68 9.01 0.73
N ASP A 318 -17.34 10.09 0.33
CA ASP A 318 -18.03 10.27 -0.93
C ASP A 318 -17.42 11.53 -1.58
N PHE A 319 -16.84 11.38 -2.75
CA PHE A 319 -16.25 12.46 -3.52
C PHE A 319 -17.19 12.88 -4.65
N THR A 320 -17.65 14.11 -4.63
CA THR A 320 -18.62 14.66 -5.59
C THR A 320 -17.99 15.57 -6.64
N GLY A 321 -16.67 15.73 -6.61
CA GLY A 321 -15.93 16.55 -7.55
C GLY A 321 -15.66 15.85 -8.90
N SER A 322 -15.34 16.64 -9.91
CA SER A 322 -15.02 16.13 -11.25
C SER A 322 -13.51 16.06 -11.56
N ASP A 323 -12.66 16.48 -10.64
CA ASP A 323 -11.20 16.48 -10.79
C ASP A 323 -10.51 16.33 -9.42
N ILE A 324 -10.01 15.14 -9.15
CA ILE A 324 -9.32 14.83 -7.88
C ILE A 324 -8.00 15.61 -7.72
N SER A 325 -7.36 16.03 -8.81
CA SER A 325 -6.07 16.72 -8.75
C SER A 325 -6.19 18.19 -8.33
N ASN A 326 -7.38 18.76 -8.46
CA ASN A 326 -7.71 20.13 -8.07
C ASN A 326 -8.85 20.19 -7.06
N ALA A 327 -9.11 19.07 -6.37
CA ALA A 327 -10.21 18.97 -5.42
C ALA A 327 -10.03 19.91 -4.22
N SER A 328 -11.15 20.30 -3.64
CA SER A 328 -11.25 21.04 -2.38
C SER A 328 -11.95 20.19 -1.31
N GLU A 329 -11.70 20.49 -0.04
CA GLU A 329 -12.30 19.75 1.07
C GLU A 329 -13.83 19.69 1.03
N SER A 330 -14.48 20.74 0.48
CA SER A 330 -15.93 20.80 0.37
C SER A 330 -16.55 19.82 -0.64
N GLU A 331 -15.73 19.18 -1.49
CA GLU A 331 -16.15 18.17 -2.45
C GLU A 331 -16.11 16.76 -1.84
N PHE A 332 -15.61 16.64 -0.60
CA PHE A 332 -15.59 15.39 0.15
C PHE A 332 -16.63 15.40 1.28
N SER A 333 -17.37 14.32 1.39
CA SER A 333 -18.30 14.07 2.48
C SER A 333 -17.86 12.85 3.27
N LEU A 334 -17.62 13.00 4.57
CA LEU A 334 -17.42 11.84 5.45
C LEU A 334 -18.70 11.03 5.52
N LYS A 335 -18.63 9.72 5.30
CA LYS A 335 -19.77 8.80 5.28
C LYS A 335 -19.69 7.71 6.36
N GLY A 336 -18.57 7.62 7.06
CA GLY A 336 -18.33 6.68 8.16
C GLY A 336 -17.66 7.36 9.35
N ASN A 337 -17.05 6.56 10.23
CA ASN A 337 -16.25 7.08 11.32
C ASN A 337 -15.05 7.84 10.76
N LYS A 338 -14.69 8.94 11.41
CA LYS A 338 -13.46 9.69 11.09
C LYS A 338 -12.22 8.89 11.48
N CYS A 339 -11.06 9.25 10.93
CA CYS A 339 -9.78 8.65 11.31
C CYS A 339 -9.44 8.82 12.80
N GLY A 340 -9.83 9.95 13.40
CA GLY A 340 -9.74 10.18 14.84
C GLY A 340 -8.37 9.92 15.43
N SER A 341 -8.32 9.06 16.43
CA SER A 341 -7.07 8.64 17.08
C SER A 341 -6.11 7.91 16.14
N ALA A 342 -6.61 7.22 15.10
CA ALA A 342 -5.80 6.50 14.10
C ALA A 342 -5.21 7.39 12.98
N LYS A 343 -5.37 8.71 13.05
CA LYS A 343 -5.02 9.66 11.98
C LYS A 343 -3.63 9.50 11.37
N GLU A 344 -2.65 9.00 12.13
CA GLU A 344 -1.26 8.85 11.70
C GLU A 344 -1.00 7.59 10.84
N TYR A 345 -1.95 6.64 10.82
CA TYR A 345 -1.92 5.43 10.02
C TYR A 345 -3.27 5.19 9.31
N CYS A 346 -4.03 6.25 9.10
CA CYS A 346 -5.33 6.22 8.44
C CYS A 346 -5.28 6.89 7.07
N VAL A 347 -6.04 6.32 6.15
CA VAL A 347 -6.37 6.90 4.84
C VAL A 347 -7.89 6.87 4.64
N VAL A 348 -8.39 7.58 3.65
CA VAL A 348 -9.81 7.52 3.28
C VAL A 348 -9.94 7.13 1.82
N ALA A 349 -11.00 6.39 1.48
CA ALA A 349 -11.31 6.06 0.10
C ALA A 349 -12.82 6.15 -0.14
N ASP A 350 -13.20 6.32 -1.40
CA ASP A 350 -14.60 6.41 -1.79
C ASP A 350 -15.26 5.03 -1.74
N GLY A 351 -15.94 4.78 -0.65
CA GLY A 351 -16.70 3.56 -0.39
C GLY A 351 -18.22 3.77 -0.53
N TRP A 352 -18.64 4.85 -1.21
CA TRP A 352 -20.03 5.24 -1.28
C TRP A 352 -20.67 4.82 -2.60
N GLN A 353 -21.82 4.11 -2.53
CA GLN A 353 -22.62 3.70 -3.68
C GLN A 353 -21.86 2.89 -4.74
N LEU A 354 -21.10 1.89 -4.31
CA LEU A 354 -20.36 1.00 -5.19
C LEU A 354 -21.18 -0.21 -5.60
N ASN A 355 -21.00 -0.66 -6.83
CA ASN A 355 -21.43 -2.00 -7.24
C ASN A 355 -20.37 -3.03 -6.80
N VAL A 356 -20.81 -4.07 -6.14
CA VAL A 356 -19.96 -5.11 -5.54
C VAL A 356 -20.45 -6.49 -5.91
N GLY A 357 -19.61 -7.52 -5.71
CA GLY A 357 -20.04 -8.91 -5.79
C GLY A 357 -21.22 -9.14 -4.84
N GLY A 358 -22.34 -9.53 -5.42
CA GLY A 358 -23.58 -9.72 -4.69
C GLY A 358 -23.87 -11.18 -4.36
N TYR A 359 -25.15 -11.51 -4.19
CA TYR A 359 -25.58 -12.87 -3.94
C TYR A 359 -25.99 -13.59 -5.22
N ILE A 360 -25.90 -14.91 -5.22
CA ILE A 360 -26.36 -15.78 -6.31
C ILE A 360 -27.85 -16.06 -6.11
N ASN A 361 -28.69 -15.61 -7.03
CA ASN A 361 -30.11 -15.97 -7.01
C ASN A 361 -30.35 -17.23 -7.88
N SER A 362 -30.83 -18.30 -7.24
CA SER A 362 -31.19 -19.57 -7.89
C SER A 362 -30.10 -20.20 -8.80
N GLY A 363 -28.86 -20.10 -8.42
CA GLY A 363 -27.78 -20.94 -8.95
C GLY A 363 -27.07 -20.46 -10.22
N THR A 364 -27.39 -19.27 -10.77
CA THR A 364 -26.82 -18.89 -12.06
C THR A 364 -26.42 -17.43 -12.24
N SER A 365 -26.85 -16.51 -11.38
CA SER A 365 -26.58 -15.08 -11.62
C SER A 365 -25.93 -14.42 -10.41
N VAL A 366 -24.72 -13.88 -10.60
CA VAL A 366 -24.13 -12.90 -9.70
C VAL A 366 -24.80 -11.56 -10.02
N TYR A 367 -25.44 -10.96 -9.05
CA TYR A 367 -25.98 -9.61 -9.21
C TYR A 367 -25.02 -8.62 -8.58
N PRO A 368 -24.55 -7.61 -9.32
CA PRO A 368 -23.96 -6.44 -8.69
C PRO A 368 -25.00 -5.86 -7.76
N THR A 369 -24.57 -5.58 -6.55
CA THR A 369 -25.46 -4.98 -5.55
C THR A 369 -24.82 -3.68 -5.13
N GLN A 370 -25.56 -2.58 -5.22
CA GLN A 370 -25.11 -1.30 -4.71
C GLN A 370 -24.98 -1.35 -3.19
N LYS A 371 -23.81 -1.02 -2.70
CA LYS A 371 -23.47 -0.92 -1.27
C LYS A 371 -22.64 0.29 -0.98
N SER A 372 -22.61 0.66 0.29
CA SER A 372 -21.74 1.71 0.84
C SER A 372 -21.20 1.24 2.17
N GLY A 373 -19.95 1.50 2.43
CA GLY A 373 -19.32 1.16 3.69
C GLY A 373 -17.81 1.39 3.69
N SER A 374 -17.24 1.72 4.84
CA SER A 374 -15.81 1.61 5.06
C SER A 374 -15.31 0.18 4.84
N SER A 375 -16.22 -0.79 4.96
CA SER A 375 -16.03 -2.19 4.58
C SER A 375 -15.69 -2.40 3.11
N LEU A 376 -16.02 -1.46 2.22
CA LEU A 376 -15.70 -1.49 0.79
C LEU A 376 -14.47 -0.64 0.47
N ALA A 377 -14.23 0.40 1.23
CA ALA A 377 -13.01 1.21 1.14
C ALA A 377 -11.76 0.41 1.56
N ALA A 378 -11.82 -0.33 2.66
CA ALA A 378 -10.70 -1.12 3.17
C ALA A 378 -10.16 -2.17 2.16
N PRO A 379 -10.98 -2.99 1.50
CA PRO A 379 -10.47 -3.98 0.54
C PRO A 379 -9.85 -3.34 -0.71
N MET A 380 -10.26 -2.14 -1.11
CA MET A 380 -9.56 -1.41 -2.17
C MET A 380 -8.10 -1.11 -1.79
N ILE A 381 -7.87 -0.79 -0.52
CA ILE A 381 -6.50 -0.56 -0.01
C ILE A 381 -5.73 -1.89 0.08
N SER A 382 -6.37 -2.96 0.52
CA SER A 382 -5.75 -4.29 0.54
C SER A 382 -5.32 -4.75 -0.86
N GLY A 383 -6.16 -4.52 -1.87
CA GLY A 383 -5.80 -4.73 -3.29
C GLY A 383 -4.63 -3.85 -3.72
N GLY A 384 -4.65 -2.58 -3.32
CA GLY A 384 -3.55 -1.65 -3.61
C GLY A 384 -2.21 -2.07 -2.98
N ILE A 385 -2.21 -2.61 -1.76
CA ILE A 385 -1.01 -3.20 -1.14
C ILE A 385 -0.50 -4.38 -1.97
N ALA A 386 -1.38 -5.23 -2.53
CA ALA A 386 -0.97 -6.31 -3.41
C ALA A 386 -0.31 -5.79 -4.70
N LEU A 387 -0.79 -4.68 -5.28
CA LEU A 387 -0.12 -4.01 -6.40
C LEU A 387 1.28 -3.52 -6.00
N LEU A 388 1.41 -2.87 -4.84
CA LEU A 388 2.71 -2.38 -4.37
C LEU A 388 3.67 -3.52 -4.07
N SER A 389 3.22 -4.63 -3.48
CA SER A 389 4.03 -5.81 -3.22
C SER A 389 4.52 -6.47 -4.52
N GLN A 390 3.67 -6.58 -5.54
CA GLN A 390 4.08 -7.08 -6.84
C GLN A 390 5.16 -6.17 -7.47
N ALA A 391 5.05 -4.85 -7.31
CA ALA A 391 6.02 -3.90 -7.85
C ALA A 391 7.34 -3.88 -7.06
N PHE A 392 7.29 -4.07 -5.76
CA PHE A 392 8.43 -4.02 -4.83
C PHE A 392 8.52 -5.31 -4.00
N PRO A 393 8.85 -6.45 -4.60
CA PRO A 393 8.70 -7.77 -3.98
C PRO A 393 9.62 -8.02 -2.77
N ASN A 394 10.58 -7.14 -2.52
CA ASN A 394 11.47 -7.23 -1.36
C ASN A 394 11.21 -6.14 -0.31
N HIS A 395 10.16 -5.35 -0.48
CA HIS A 395 9.73 -4.42 0.56
C HIS A 395 9.09 -5.17 1.72
N THR A 396 9.42 -4.75 2.94
CA THR A 396 8.70 -5.20 4.12
C THR A 396 7.28 -4.63 4.12
N PRO A 397 6.33 -5.23 4.85
CA PRO A 397 4.99 -4.65 5.02
C PRO A 397 5.01 -3.21 5.56
N GLU A 398 5.91 -2.89 6.49
CA GLU A 398 6.13 -1.53 6.99
C GLU A 398 6.57 -0.57 5.87
N GLN A 399 7.47 -1.00 4.99
CA GLN A 399 7.90 -0.19 3.84
C GLN A 399 6.77 0.07 2.84
N LEU A 400 5.89 -0.91 2.61
CA LEU A 400 4.71 -0.76 1.75
C LEU A 400 3.70 0.22 2.38
N THR A 401 3.50 0.11 3.69
CA THR A 401 2.62 1.00 4.48
C THR A 401 3.13 2.44 4.46
N ASP A 402 4.39 2.65 4.79
CA ASP A 402 5.05 3.97 4.77
C ASP A 402 4.97 4.61 3.37
N ARG A 403 5.22 3.81 2.33
CA ARG A 403 5.15 4.27 0.93
C ARG A 403 3.75 4.71 0.55
N LEU A 404 2.72 3.96 0.93
CA LEU A 404 1.33 4.32 0.69
C LEU A 404 0.94 5.60 1.41
N LEU A 405 1.23 5.69 2.71
CA LEU A 405 0.90 6.86 3.53
C LEU A 405 1.63 8.12 3.05
N ALA A 406 2.92 8.00 2.72
CA ALA A 406 3.75 9.12 2.27
C ALA A 406 3.39 9.65 0.87
N SER A 407 2.69 8.87 0.07
CA SER A 407 2.27 9.23 -1.29
C SER A 407 0.79 9.58 -1.41
N ALA A 408 0.02 9.45 -0.35
CA ALA A 408 -1.41 9.76 -0.37
C ALA A 408 -1.67 11.22 -0.78
N ASN A 409 -2.78 11.46 -1.47
CA ASN A 409 -3.17 12.80 -1.86
C ASN A 409 -3.89 13.52 -0.71
N ASN A 410 -3.20 14.45 -0.08
CA ASN A 410 -3.72 15.32 0.98
C ASN A 410 -3.78 16.80 0.56
N SER A 411 -3.68 17.11 -0.73
CA SER A 411 -3.62 18.49 -1.25
C SER A 411 -4.93 19.25 -1.10
N TRP A 412 -6.04 18.55 -0.84
CA TRP A 412 -7.40 19.10 -0.79
C TRP A 412 -7.85 19.55 0.61
N PHE A 413 -7.06 19.30 1.64
CA PHE A 413 -7.31 19.79 3.01
C PHE A 413 -6.05 20.43 3.63
N THR A 414 -6.23 21.13 4.75
CA THR A 414 -5.09 21.66 5.52
C THR A 414 -4.68 20.66 6.58
N PRO A 415 -3.46 20.10 6.54
CA PRO A 415 -2.99 19.17 7.55
C PRO A 415 -2.94 19.79 8.96
N GLU A 416 -3.33 19.00 9.98
CA GLU A 416 -3.25 19.36 11.40
C GLU A 416 -1.90 18.99 12.02
N GLY A 417 -1.20 18.02 11.41
CA GLY A 417 0.09 17.53 11.86
C GLY A 417 0.81 16.78 10.74
N ASN A 418 1.96 16.18 11.08
CA ASN A 418 2.75 15.40 10.13
C ASN A 418 3.26 14.13 10.78
N THR A 419 3.15 13.01 10.08
CA THR A 419 3.92 11.80 10.35
C THR A 419 5.30 11.95 9.70
N THR A 420 6.34 11.47 10.39
CA THR A 420 7.69 11.43 9.85
C THR A 420 8.11 9.98 9.72
N PHE A 421 8.24 9.51 8.49
CA PHE A 421 8.67 8.15 8.18
C PHE A 421 10.19 8.08 8.27
N THR A 422 10.70 7.33 9.23
CA THR A 422 12.13 7.26 9.56
C THR A 422 12.72 5.87 9.39
N THR A 423 11.94 4.89 9.01
CA THR A 423 12.31 3.48 8.85
C THR A 423 13.62 3.30 8.06
N HIS A 424 13.89 4.23 7.14
CA HIS A 424 15.08 4.21 6.29
C HIS A 424 16.02 5.42 6.53
N GLY A 425 15.81 6.17 7.59
CA GLY A 425 16.72 7.24 8.02
C GLY A 425 16.60 8.56 7.25
N ASN A 426 15.76 8.67 6.23
CA ASN A 426 15.68 9.85 5.36
C ASN A 426 14.58 10.86 5.74
N GLY A 427 13.73 10.54 6.72
CA GLY A 427 12.79 11.48 7.32
C GLY A 427 11.77 12.08 6.33
N VAL A 428 11.12 11.26 5.53
CA VAL A 428 9.99 11.69 4.69
C VAL A 428 8.85 12.15 5.60
N LYS A 429 8.28 13.32 5.31
CA LYS A 429 7.15 13.86 6.07
C LYS A 429 5.91 13.92 5.23
N HIS A 430 4.79 13.49 5.79
CA HIS A 430 3.49 13.62 5.16
C HIS A 430 2.45 14.13 6.16
N GLY A 431 1.60 15.06 5.71
CA GLY A 431 0.59 15.69 6.54
C GLY A 431 -0.64 14.82 6.75
N TYR A 432 -1.23 14.87 7.94
CA TYR A 432 -2.48 14.19 8.26
C TYR A 432 -3.52 15.15 8.85
N HIS A 433 -4.77 14.70 8.87
CA HIS A 433 -5.92 15.38 9.47
C HIS A 433 -6.76 14.39 10.31
N SER A 434 -7.33 14.84 11.41
CA SER A 434 -8.11 13.97 12.30
C SER A 434 -9.36 13.36 11.67
N THR A 435 -9.93 14.00 10.66
CA THR A 435 -11.05 13.42 9.89
C THR A 435 -10.59 12.52 8.77
N TRP A 436 -9.57 12.93 8.03
CA TRP A 436 -9.21 12.40 6.72
C TRP A 436 -7.94 11.55 6.72
N GLY A 437 -7.25 11.40 7.87
CA GLY A 437 -5.95 10.74 7.93
C GLY A 437 -4.95 11.38 6.98
N HIS A 438 -4.22 10.57 6.23
CA HIS A 438 -3.29 11.02 5.20
C HIS A 438 -3.97 11.41 3.86
N GLY A 439 -5.31 11.31 3.77
CA GLY A 439 -6.09 11.63 2.58
C GLY A 439 -6.38 10.41 1.71
N ILE A 440 -6.57 10.63 0.39
CA ILE A 440 -6.85 9.57 -0.58
C ILE A 440 -5.55 8.90 -1.01
N PRO A 441 -5.39 7.56 -0.91
CA PRO A 441 -4.24 6.85 -1.45
C PRO A 441 -4.01 7.15 -2.93
N ASP A 442 -2.75 7.38 -3.31
CA ASP A 442 -2.35 7.52 -4.72
C ASP A 442 -1.37 6.42 -5.10
N PHE A 443 -1.89 5.31 -5.63
CA PHE A 443 -1.06 4.16 -5.98
C PHE A 443 -0.10 4.43 -7.13
N TYR A 444 -0.41 5.40 -7.99
CA TYR A 444 0.53 5.82 -9.03
C TYR A 444 1.70 6.62 -8.44
N ALA A 445 1.44 7.50 -7.49
CA ALA A 445 2.51 8.21 -6.78
C ALA A 445 3.36 7.26 -5.93
N ALA A 446 2.74 6.26 -5.30
CA ALA A 446 3.44 5.22 -4.54
C ALA A 446 4.40 4.38 -5.39
N LEU A 447 4.13 4.21 -6.68
CA LEU A 447 4.99 3.50 -7.64
C LEU A 447 6.14 4.37 -8.18
N LYS A 448 6.18 5.65 -7.85
CA LYS A 448 7.22 6.58 -8.28
C LYS A 448 8.22 6.88 -7.17
N PRO A 449 9.40 7.43 -7.51
CA PRO A 449 10.36 7.84 -6.50
C PRO A 449 9.79 8.86 -5.52
N ILE A 450 9.79 8.51 -4.23
CA ILE A 450 9.39 9.40 -3.14
C ILE A 450 10.62 10.14 -2.63
N THR A 451 10.53 11.47 -2.53
CA THR A 451 11.63 12.34 -2.10
C THR A 451 11.33 12.98 -0.76
N SER A 452 12.35 13.17 0.08
CA SER A 452 12.17 13.98 1.28
C SER A 452 12.25 15.48 0.95
N ASN A 453 11.54 16.31 1.70
CA ASN A 453 11.59 17.77 1.54
C ASN A 453 12.97 18.36 1.77
N SER A 454 13.85 17.66 2.49
CA SER A 454 15.22 18.09 2.80
C SER A 454 16.26 17.53 1.83
N ASN A 455 15.92 16.50 1.05
CA ASN A 455 16.81 15.92 0.05
C ASN A 455 15.99 15.29 -1.09
N PRO A 456 15.79 16.00 -2.20
CA PRO A 456 15.01 15.51 -3.35
C PRO A 456 15.76 14.43 -4.14
N ALA A 457 16.71 13.76 -3.53
CA ALA A 457 17.67 12.92 -4.22
C ALA A 457 17.36 11.45 -4.08
N MET A 458 17.42 10.75 -5.20
CA MET A 458 17.64 9.32 -5.22
C MET A 458 19.11 9.03 -4.94
N SER A 459 19.39 8.09 -4.05
CA SER A 459 20.76 7.64 -3.78
C SER A 459 21.20 6.63 -4.84
N LEU A 460 22.44 6.76 -5.32
CA LEU A 460 23.01 5.80 -6.25
C LEU A 460 23.42 4.52 -5.50
N TYR A 461 23.11 3.37 -6.08
CA TYR A 461 23.61 2.10 -5.61
C TYR A 461 25.04 1.86 -6.11
N THR A 462 25.99 1.69 -5.19
CA THR A 462 27.39 1.44 -5.53
C THR A 462 27.79 -0.04 -5.46
N GLY A 463 26.88 -0.93 -5.09
CA GLY A 463 27.08 -2.38 -5.06
C GLY A 463 27.54 -2.96 -3.72
N GLU A 464 27.89 -2.15 -2.73
CA GLU A 464 28.41 -2.65 -1.45
C GLU A 464 27.59 -2.25 -0.22
N SER A 465 26.99 -1.10 -0.20
CA SER A 465 26.01 -0.65 0.80
C SER A 465 25.51 0.75 0.45
N ILE A 466 24.28 1.07 0.82
CA ILE A 466 23.84 2.47 0.83
C ILE A 466 24.32 3.04 2.15
N GLU A 467 25.44 3.74 2.13
CA GLU A 467 25.83 4.55 3.27
C GLU A 467 24.98 5.82 3.27
N SER A 468 24.20 5.99 4.32
CA SER A 468 23.24 7.09 4.51
C SER A 468 23.86 8.50 4.50
N SER A 469 25.16 8.61 4.43
CA SER A 469 25.90 9.88 4.49
C SER A 469 26.36 10.45 3.13
N GLU A 470 26.26 9.68 2.04
CA GLU A 470 26.69 10.12 0.70
C GLU A 470 25.53 10.09 -0.32
N SER A 471 24.41 10.71 0.01
CA SER A 471 23.32 10.90 -0.95
C SER A 471 23.70 11.97 -1.97
N SER A 472 24.33 11.58 -3.06
CA SER A 472 24.38 12.45 -4.22
C SER A 472 23.07 12.34 -4.97
N SER A 473 22.40 13.49 -5.13
CA SER A 473 21.17 13.57 -5.91
C SER A 473 21.36 12.97 -7.30
N LEU A 474 20.52 12.03 -7.71
CA LEU A 474 20.52 11.53 -9.08
C LEU A 474 20.32 12.67 -10.08
N SER A 475 19.54 13.70 -9.72
CA SER A 475 19.33 14.89 -10.53
C SER A 475 20.62 15.70 -10.77
N SER A 476 21.58 15.61 -9.86
CA SER A 476 22.88 16.28 -9.95
C SER A 476 24.07 15.34 -10.21
N SER A 477 23.81 14.02 -10.30
CA SER A 477 24.85 13.01 -10.53
C SER A 477 24.96 12.72 -12.04
N TYR A 478 26.05 13.18 -12.65
CA TYR A 478 26.34 12.98 -14.05
C TYR A 478 27.75 12.44 -14.25
N ILE A 479 27.90 11.58 -15.27
CA ILE A 479 29.20 11.22 -15.82
C ILE A 479 29.65 12.39 -16.69
N THR A 480 30.63 13.14 -16.23
CA THR A 480 31.16 14.28 -16.97
C THR A 480 32.25 13.83 -17.93
N THR A 481 32.14 14.13 -19.20
CA THR A 481 33.11 13.73 -20.22
C THR A 481 33.66 14.94 -20.96
N SER A 482 34.89 14.80 -21.48
CA SER A 482 35.47 15.84 -22.33
C SER A 482 34.70 15.97 -23.64
N PRO A 483 34.53 17.18 -24.18
CA PRO A 483 33.98 17.41 -25.49
C PRO A 483 34.64 16.62 -26.63
N SER A 484 35.91 16.22 -26.42
CA SER A 484 36.67 15.41 -27.36
C SER A 484 36.04 14.02 -27.64
N PHE A 485 35.26 13.50 -26.72
CA PHE A 485 34.54 12.24 -26.91
C PHE A 485 33.17 12.43 -27.58
N GLY A 486 32.69 13.67 -27.67
CA GLY A 486 31.35 13.96 -28.20
C GLY A 486 30.28 13.12 -27.48
N ASN A 487 29.39 12.52 -28.22
CA ASN A 487 28.35 11.63 -27.69
C ASN A 487 28.77 10.14 -27.66
N ALA A 488 30.03 9.81 -27.94
CA ALA A 488 30.46 8.41 -28.04
C ALA A 488 30.27 7.64 -26.73
N ILE A 489 30.49 8.30 -25.59
CA ILE A 489 30.30 7.65 -24.27
C ILE A 489 28.81 7.41 -24.01
N SER A 490 27.93 8.39 -24.22
CA SER A 490 26.50 8.20 -24.05
C SER A 490 25.95 7.14 -24.99
N GLN A 491 26.40 7.13 -26.26
CA GLN A 491 26.01 6.10 -27.23
C GLN A 491 26.49 4.70 -26.84
N GLY A 492 27.70 4.60 -26.27
CA GLY A 492 28.23 3.33 -25.78
C GLY A 492 27.53 2.79 -24.53
N LEU A 493 26.80 3.64 -23.82
CA LEU A 493 26.06 3.29 -22.60
C LEU A 493 24.56 3.11 -22.84
N ILE A 494 24.07 3.23 -24.08
CA ILE A 494 22.66 2.97 -24.39
C ILE A 494 22.30 1.52 -24.03
N GLY A 495 21.24 1.38 -23.22
CA GLY A 495 20.78 0.09 -22.74
C GLY A 495 21.53 -0.45 -21.52
N GLU A 496 22.54 0.26 -21.03
CA GLU A 496 23.13 -0.04 -19.73
C GLU A 496 22.26 0.60 -18.62
N VAL A 497 21.90 -0.22 -17.62
CA VAL A 497 20.97 0.15 -16.56
C VAL A 497 21.73 0.46 -15.28
N GLY A 498 21.46 1.62 -14.73
CA GLY A 498 21.81 1.99 -13.35
C GLY A 498 20.62 1.80 -12.40
N TYR A 499 20.92 1.77 -11.12
CA TYR A 499 19.92 1.65 -10.05
C TYR A 499 20.08 2.80 -9.09
N ALA A 500 18.96 3.33 -8.63
CA ALA A 500 18.91 4.37 -7.63
C ALA A 500 17.77 4.09 -6.64
N TYR A 501 17.93 4.56 -5.41
CA TYR A 501 16.95 4.36 -4.35
C TYR A 501 16.36 5.70 -3.93
N ASP A 502 15.06 5.70 -3.70
CA ASP A 502 14.35 6.87 -3.20
C ASP A 502 14.46 7.00 -1.67
N ALA A 503 13.78 8.00 -1.10
CA ALA A 503 13.84 8.30 0.32
C ALA A 503 13.21 7.22 1.22
N LEU A 504 12.40 6.31 0.66
CA LEU A 504 11.80 5.17 1.34
C LEU A 504 12.37 3.83 0.84
N ASN A 505 13.61 3.84 0.32
CA ASN A 505 14.33 2.68 -0.19
C ASN A 505 13.66 1.92 -1.36
N GLY A 506 12.73 2.56 -2.07
CA GLY A 506 12.25 2.03 -3.34
C GLY A 506 13.36 2.05 -4.37
N GLY A 507 13.68 0.89 -4.96
CA GLY A 507 14.70 0.78 -6.01
C GLY A 507 14.09 1.08 -7.38
N PHE A 508 14.79 1.91 -8.18
CA PHE A 508 14.37 2.30 -9.52
C PHE A 508 15.50 2.14 -10.53
N LYS A 509 15.14 1.66 -11.71
CA LYS A 509 16.06 1.55 -12.85
C LYS A 509 16.14 2.87 -13.62
N TYR A 510 17.31 3.22 -14.12
CA TYR A 510 17.46 4.33 -15.05
C TYR A 510 18.50 3.97 -16.13
N ASP A 511 18.35 4.56 -17.32
CA ASP A 511 19.33 4.43 -18.40
C ASP A 511 20.54 5.31 -18.10
N ILE A 512 21.72 4.69 -17.93
CA ILE A 512 22.98 5.39 -17.61
C ILE A 512 23.33 6.38 -18.72
N SER A 513 22.99 6.11 -19.98
CA SER A 513 23.28 7.00 -21.10
C SER A 513 22.66 8.41 -20.93
N THR A 514 21.54 8.49 -20.21
CA THR A 514 20.86 9.76 -19.92
C THR A 514 21.60 10.63 -18.88
N ARG A 515 22.61 10.07 -18.24
CA ARG A 515 23.39 10.71 -17.18
C ARG A 515 24.80 11.11 -17.63
N VAL A 516 25.05 11.14 -18.93
CA VAL A 516 26.30 11.60 -19.50
C VAL A 516 26.17 13.06 -19.91
N THR A 517 27.03 13.91 -19.41
CA THR A 517 27.09 15.34 -19.78
C THR A 517 28.49 15.70 -20.25
N LEU A 518 28.59 16.69 -21.13
CA LEU A 518 29.86 17.22 -21.59
C LEU A 518 30.29 18.35 -20.65
N THR A 519 31.58 18.38 -20.28
CA THR A 519 32.14 19.55 -19.60
C THR A 519 32.23 20.71 -20.58
N ASN A 520 31.62 21.83 -20.25
CA ASN A 520 31.75 23.05 -21.04
C ASN A 520 33.11 23.76 -20.84
N ASP A 521 33.95 23.29 -19.90
CA ASP A 521 35.12 24.01 -19.40
C ASP A 521 36.45 23.55 -19.99
N TYR A 522 36.45 22.76 -21.05
CA TYR A 522 37.71 22.49 -21.75
C TYR A 522 37.78 23.39 -23.00
N GLU A 523 38.17 24.64 -22.80
CA GLU A 523 38.88 25.35 -23.84
C GLU A 523 40.28 24.68 -23.90
N PRO A 524 40.62 23.98 -24.97
CA PRO A 524 42.01 23.57 -25.17
C PRO A 524 42.81 24.86 -25.34
N SER A 525 43.53 25.25 -24.31
CA SER A 525 44.54 26.31 -24.40
C SER A 525 45.75 25.80 -25.21
N ILE A 526 45.47 25.09 -26.29
CA ILE A 526 46.50 24.83 -27.33
C ILE A 526 46.52 26.11 -28.15
N ASN A 527 47.38 26.99 -27.75
CA ASN A 527 47.72 28.10 -28.62
C ASN A 527 48.51 27.52 -29.80
N LEU A 528 47.75 27.08 -30.84
CA LEU A 528 48.34 26.49 -32.05
C LEU A 528 49.38 27.40 -32.68
N SER A 529 49.33 28.72 -32.44
CA SER A 529 50.31 29.67 -32.98
C SER A 529 51.65 29.55 -32.23
N SER A 530 51.71 29.14 -30.98
CA SER A 530 52.96 28.97 -30.22
C SER A 530 53.61 27.62 -30.49
N GLU A 531 52.87 26.62 -30.88
CA GLU A 531 53.41 25.30 -31.27
C GLU A 531 53.92 25.29 -32.73
N LEU A 532 53.23 26.01 -33.61
CA LEU A 532 53.70 26.16 -35.01
C LEU A 532 54.94 27.03 -35.15
N THR A 533 55.29 27.86 -34.16
CA THR A 533 56.53 28.62 -34.13
C THR A 533 57.71 27.83 -33.59
N ARG A 534 57.47 26.59 -33.11
CA ARG A 534 58.50 25.69 -32.54
C ARG A 534 58.97 24.60 -33.55
N LEU A 535 58.31 24.47 -34.67
CA LEU A 535 58.69 23.64 -35.82
C LEU A 535 59.43 24.47 -36.87
#